data_b4bfe9f2b1d6f75395b0813c84cad4c6
#
_entry.id   b4bfe9f2b1d6f75395b0813c84cad4c6
#
_cell.length_a   1.000
_cell.length_b   1.000
_cell.length_c   1.000
_cell.angle_alpha   90.00
_cell.angle_beta   90.00
_cell.angle_gamma   90.00
#
_symmetry.space_group_name_H-M   'P 1'
#
loop_
_entity.id
_entity.type
_entity.pdbx_description
1 polymer ?
#
loop_
_entity_poly.entity_id
_entity_poly.type
_entity_poly.pdbx_seq_one_letter_code
_entity_poly.pdbx_strand_id
1 'polypeptide(L)'
;MKRIDSKVEPGETFIQVVIAVPIVLSMLLIAIQAMLFMHSAQIASLAASKGASIAATSQGDVVEALNSVTLTAVELGAQLVGTPTAVIENDFALVHVRVAVPIVAPFFPDSVLRHGIEPLENFVQEVDR
;
A
#
# COMPACT_ATOMS: atom_id res chain seq x y z
N MET A 1 26.38 48.77 -28.57
CA MET A 1 25.61 47.59 -28.17
C MET A 1 26.56 46.44 -28.05
N LYS A 2 26.93 46.05 -26.80
CA LYS A 2 27.96 45.06 -26.53
C LYS A 2 27.26 43.67 -26.56
N ARG A 3 27.51 42.86 -27.60
CA ARG A 3 27.09 41.47 -27.63
C ARG A 3 27.86 40.74 -26.58
N ILE A 4 27.15 40.22 -25.61
CA ILE A 4 27.67 39.25 -24.63
C ILE A 4 27.59 37.91 -25.36
N ASP A 5 28.69 37.53 -26.05
CA ASP A 5 28.90 36.16 -26.49
C ASP A 5 29.20 35.34 -25.26
N SER A 6 28.16 34.71 -24.69
CA SER A 6 28.34 33.66 -23.72
C SER A 6 28.89 32.43 -24.43
N LYS A 7 30.21 32.36 -24.56
CA LYS A 7 30.92 31.10 -24.91
C LYS A 7 30.65 30.13 -23.79
N VAL A 8 29.66 29.24 -23.96
CA VAL A 8 29.49 28.06 -23.13
C VAL A 8 30.71 27.18 -23.42
N GLU A 9 31.66 27.11 -22.49
CA GLU A 9 32.79 26.26 -22.61
C GLU A 9 32.37 24.78 -22.56
N PRO A 10 32.85 23.88 -23.43
CA PRO A 10 32.44 22.48 -23.50
C PRO A 10 32.69 21.71 -22.19
N GLY A 11 33.61 22.17 -21.37
CA GLY A 11 33.89 21.58 -20.04
C GLY A 11 32.79 21.88 -19.00
N GLU A 12 32.17 23.04 -19.06
CA GLU A 12 31.12 23.43 -18.15
C GLU A 12 29.85 22.59 -18.37
N THR A 13 29.48 22.33 -19.62
CA THR A 13 28.37 21.48 -20.00
C THR A 13 28.59 20.03 -19.57
N PHE A 14 29.80 19.51 -19.65
CA PHE A 14 30.12 18.14 -19.24
C PHE A 14 29.98 17.96 -17.73
N ILE A 15 30.43 18.90 -16.92
CA ILE A 15 30.28 18.85 -15.45
C ILE A 15 28.81 18.90 -15.07
N GLN A 16 28.00 19.73 -15.73
CA GLN A 16 26.55 19.79 -15.48
C GLN A 16 25.85 18.46 -15.76
N VAL A 17 26.19 17.78 -16.85
CA VAL A 17 25.62 16.47 -17.19
C VAL A 17 26.03 15.40 -16.18
N VAL A 18 27.30 15.37 -15.76
CA VAL A 18 27.82 14.41 -14.78
C VAL A 18 27.09 14.51 -13.42
N ILE A 19 26.69 15.73 -13.04
CA ILE A 19 25.93 15.95 -11.80
C ILE A 19 24.43 15.73 -12.02
N ALA A 20 23.87 16.16 -13.13
CA ALA A 20 22.43 16.09 -13.40
C ALA A 20 21.95 14.65 -13.59
N VAL A 21 22.70 13.79 -14.26
CA VAL A 21 22.30 12.40 -14.55
C VAL A 21 22.01 11.60 -13.27
N PRO A 22 22.90 11.53 -12.27
CA PRO A 22 22.60 10.79 -11.03
C PRO A 22 21.43 11.40 -10.24
N ILE A 23 21.24 12.70 -10.28
CA ILE A 23 20.09 13.36 -9.64
C ILE A 23 18.79 12.93 -10.31
N VAL A 24 18.70 13.01 -11.62
CA VAL A 24 17.51 12.61 -12.38
C VAL A 24 17.20 11.14 -12.17
N LEU A 25 18.22 10.26 -12.22
CA LEU A 25 18.04 8.83 -11.94
C LEU A 25 17.55 8.58 -10.53
N SER A 26 18.08 9.28 -9.54
CA SER A 26 17.63 9.16 -8.16
C SER A 26 16.17 9.58 -7.99
N MET A 27 15.77 10.68 -8.62
CA MET A 27 14.37 11.13 -8.62
C MET A 27 13.44 10.11 -9.29
N LEU A 28 13.87 9.49 -10.38
CA LEU A 28 13.12 8.45 -11.05
C LEU A 28 12.93 7.21 -10.14
N LEU A 29 13.99 6.76 -9.47
CA LEU A 29 13.93 5.64 -8.54
C LEU A 29 12.99 5.92 -7.36
N ILE A 30 13.03 7.15 -6.82
CA ILE A 30 12.12 7.57 -5.75
C ILE A 30 10.66 7.56 -6.23
N ALA A 31 10.40 8.05 -7.44
CA ALA A 31 9.04 8.03 -8.01
C ALA A 31 8.51 6.61 -8.20
N ILE A 32 9.34 5.70 -8.71
CA ILE A 32 8.99 4.27 -8.85
C ILE A 32 8.72 3.65 -7.48
N GLN A 33 9.57 3.92 -6.49
CA GLN A 33 9.39 3.40 -5.14
C GLN A 33 8.09 3.90 -4.50
N ALA A 34 7.76 5.18 -4.66
CA ALA A 34 6.50 5.73 -4.18
C ALA A 34 5.29 5.05 -4.84
N MET A 35 5.35 4.77 -6.13
CA MET A 35 4.30 4.05 -6.85
C MET A 35 4.11 2.62 -6.32
N LEU A 36 5.21 1.88 -6.09
CA LEU A 36 5.18 0.53 -5.53
C LEU A 36 4.59 0.53 -4.12
N PHE A 37 4.96 1.51 -3.29
CA PHE A 37 4.41 1.66 -1.95
C PHE A 37 2.90 1.92 -1.99
N MET A 38 2.44 2.85 -2.83
CA MET A 38 1.02 3.15 -3.01
C MET A 38 0.23 1.94 -3.51
N HIS A 39 0.78 1.19 -4.45
CA HIS A 39 0.17 -0.04 -4.97
C HIS A 39 0.00 -1.09 -3.86
N SER A 40 1.06 -1.40 -3.12
CA SER A 40 1.00 -2.33 -1.98
C SER A 40 0.02 -1.86 -0.90
N ALA A 41 -0.04 -0.55 -0.64
CA ALA A 41 -0.99 0.03 0.32
C ALA A 41 -2.45 -0.14 -0.12
N GLN A 42 -2.74 -0.01 -1.40
CA GLN A 42 -4.08 -0.23 -1.96
C GLN A 42 -4.50 -1.70 -1.84
N ILE A 43 -3.61 -2.64 -2.14
CA ILE A 43 -3.87 -4.08 -1.98
C ILE A 43 -4.14 -4.41 -0.51
N ALA A 44 -3.30 -3.91 0.40
CA ALA A 44 -3.49 -4.13 1.84
C ALA A 44 -4.83 -3.56 2.34
N SER A 45 -5.22 -2.37 1.88
CA SER A 45 -6.51 -1.75 2.23
C SER A 45 -7.68 -2.56 1.69
N LEU A 46 -7.62 -3.01 0.44
CA LEU A 46 -8.67 -3.81 -0.19
C LEU A 46 -8.84 -5.16 0.53
N ALA A 47 -7.73 -5.86 0.81
CA ALA A 47 -7.76 -7.12 1.52
C ALA A 47 -8.31 -6.96 2.95
N ALA A 48 -7.89 -5.91 3.66
CA ALA A 48 -8.37 -5.61 5.01
C ALA A 48 -9.87 -5.28 5.03
N SER A 49 -10.36 -4.44 4.13
CA SER A 49 -11.79 -4.09 4.03
C SER A 49 -12.64 -5.29 3.66
N LYS A 50 -12.19 -6.11 2.71
CA LYS A 50 -12.89 -7.34 2.32
C LYS A 50 -12.96 -8.34 3.47
N GLY A 51 -11.86 -8.54 4.19
CA GLY A 51 -11.84 -9.38 5.39
C GLY A 51 -12.76 -8.87 6.50
N ALA A 52 -12.76 -7.56 6.76
CA ALA A 52 -13.63 -6.94 7.74
C ALA A 52 -15.12 -7.09 7.37
N SER A 53 -15.48 -6.90 6.10
CA SER A 53 -16.85 -7.11 5.61
C SER A 53 -17.31 -8.55 5.77
N ILE A 54 -16.47 -9.54 5.49
CA ILE A 54 -16.80 -10.95 5.69
C ILE A 54 -16.96 -11.26 7.17
N ALA A 55 -16.03 -10.80 8.02
CA ALA A 55 -16.15 -10.98 9.47
C ALA A 55 -17.43 -10.34 10.03
N ALA A 56 -17.87 -9.21 9.48
CA ALA A 56 -19.07 -8.51 9.90
C ALA A 56 -20.36 -9.23 9.49
N THR A 57 -20.39 -9.86 8.30
CA THR A 57 -21.59 -10.53 7.74
C THR A 57 -21.70 -12.00 8.10
N SER A 58 -20.59 -12.71 8.30
CA SER A 58 -20.55 -14.16 8.59
C SER A 58 -20.69 -14.48 10.07
N GLN A 59 -21.44 -13.69 10.84
CA GLN A 59 -21.64 -13.87 12.29
C GLN A 59 -20.33 -13.93 13.09
N GLY A 60 -19.32 -13.23 12.62
CA GLY A 60 -18.02 -13.19 13.28
C GLY A 60 -17.09 -14.35 12.94
N ASP A 61 -17.24 -14.99 11.79
CA ASP A 61 -16.30 -16.04 11.35
C ASP A 61 -14.96 -15.40 10.93
N VAL A 62 -14.08 -15.36 11.92
CA VAL A 62 -12.71 -14.84 11.77
C VAL A 62 -11.89 -15.70 10.81
N VAL A 63 -12.13 -17.00 10.77
CA VAL A 63 -11.36 -17.92 9.91
C VAL A 63 -11.66 -17.68 8.44
N GLU A 64 -12.93 -17.52 8.09
CA GLU A 64 -13.35 -17.19 6.73
C GLU A 64 -12.83 -15.82 6.29
N ALA A 65 -12.90 -14.84 7.19
CA ALA A 65 -12.34 -13.50 6.95
C ALA A 65 -10.82 -13.55 6.65
N LEU A 66 -10.03 -14.26 7.44
CA LEU A 66 -8.59 -14.38 7.24
C LEU A 66 -8.23 -15.16 5.96
N ASN A 67 -8.99 -16.19 5.62
CA ASN A 67 -8.84 -16.90 4.34
C ASN A 67 -9.10 -15.96 3.16
N SER A 68 -10.13 -15.15 3.24
CA SER A 68 -10.45 -14.16 2.20
C SER A 68 -9.35 -13.11 2.04
N VAL A 69 -8.78 -12.62 3.15
CA VAL A 69 -7.63 -11.70 3.12
C VAL A 69 -6.46 -12.33 2.38
N THR A 70 -6.12 -13.58 2.72
CA THR A 70 -4.99 -14.28 2.11
C THR A 70 -5.21 -14.52 0.63
N LEU A 71 -6.40 -14.97 0.23
CA LEU A 71 -6.75 -15.18 -1.18
C LEU A 71 -6.69 -13.85 -1.96
N THR A 72 -7.26 -12.78 -1.42
CA THR A 72 -7.24 -11.47 -2.08
C THR A 72 -5.82 -10.95 -2.29
N ALA A 73 -4.95 -11.08 -1.29
CA ALA A 73 -3.55 -10.68 -1.42
C ALA A 73 -2.81 -11.47 -2.50
N VAL A 74 -3.00 -12.80 -2.53
CA VAL A 74 -2.38 -13.69 -3.53
C VAL A 74 -2.91 -13.41 -4.94
N GLU A 75 -4.22 -13.26 -5.11
CA GLU A 75 -4.84 -12.93 -6.41
C GLU A 75 -4.33 -11.62 -7.00
N LEU A 76 -4.04 -10.64 -6.14
CA LEU A 76 -3.48 -9.35 -6.54
C LEU A 76 -1.95 -9.34 -6.63
N GLY A 77 -1.30 -10.51 -6.46
CA GLY A 77 0.15 -10.67 -6.59
C GLY A 77 0.94 -10.07 -5.44
N ALA A 78 0.34 -9.84 -4.28
CA ALA A 78 1.00 -9.30 -3.11
C ALA A 78 1.44 -10.40 -2.16
N GLN A 79 2.55 -10.16 -1.44
CA GLN A 79 3.02 -11.02 -0.38
C GLN A 79 2.62 -10.47 0.99
N LEU A 80 1.98 -11.29 1.79
CA LEU A 80 1.68 -10.95 3.19
C LEU A 80 2.96 -11.04 4.03
N VAL A 81 3.11 -10.08 4.94
CA VAL A 81 4.16 -10.07 5.96
C VAL A 81 3.54 -10.43 7.30
N GLY A 82 3.90 -11.60 7.81
CA GLY A 82 3.27 -12.13 9.01
C GLY A 82 1.86 -12.66 8.77
N THR A 83 1.17 -12.96 9.84
CA THR A 83 -0.21 -13.47 9.81
C THR A 83 -1.18 -12.29 9.92
N PRO A 84 -2.17 -12.16 9.03
CA PRO A 84 -3.24 -11.19 9.21
C PRO A 84 -4.02 -11.50 10.48
N THR A 85 -4.55 -10.48 11.13
CA THR A 85 -5.32 -10.63 12.36
C THR A 85 -6.71 -10.03 12.17
N ALA A 86 -7.72 -10.71 12.71
CA ALA A 86 -9.09 -10.22 12.77
C ALA A 86 -9.58 -10.30 14.20
N VAL A 87 -10.18 -9.21 14.68
CA VAL A 87 -10.72 -9.08 16.02
C VAL A 87 -12.12 -8.49 15.93
N ILE A 88 -13.03 -9.02 16.70
CA ILE A 88 -14.37 -8.46 16.86
C ILE A 88 -14.43 -7.79 18.23
N GLU A 89 -14.66 -6.50 18.23
CA GLU A 89 -14.70 -5.69 19.44
C GLU A 89 -15.75 -4.58 19.29
N ASN A 90 -16.57 -4.36 20.33
CA ASN A 90 -17.58 -3.29 20.39
C ASN A 90 -18.52 -3.23 19.17
N ASP A 91 -18.99 -4.38 18.70
CA ASP A 91 -19.84 -4.51 17.49
C ASP A 91 -19.16 -4.08 16.17
N PHE A 92 -17.84 -4.08 16.14
CA PHE A 92 -17.04 -3.87 14.93
C PHE A 92 -16.14 -5.05 14.65
N ALA A 93 -16.01 -5.39 13.38
CA ALA A 93 -14.98 -6.28 12.88
C ALA A 93 -13.76 -5.46 12.46
N LEU A 94 -12.62 -5.74 13.07
CA LEU A 94 -11.34 -5.08 12.80
C LEU A 94 -10.36 -6.07 12.22
N VAL A 95 -9.86 -5.81 11.02
CA VAL A 95 -8.89 -6.67 10.34
C VAL A 95 -7.62 -5.90 10.04
N HIS A 96 -6.49 -6.45 10.43
CA HIS A 96 -5.16 -5.90 10.15
C HIS A 96 -4.44 -6.75 9.13
N VAL A 97 -3.91 -6.09 8.11
CA VAL A 97 -3.16 -6.73 7.02
C VAL A 97 -1.86 -5.99 6.79
N ARG A 98 -0.75 -6.73 6.74
CA ARG A 98 0.56 -6.22 6.37
C ARG A 98 1.01 -6.84 5.07
N VAL A 99 1.37 -6.00 4.11
CA VAL A 99 1.82 -6.41 2.77
C VAL A 99 3.25 -5.94 2.54
N ALA A 100 4.06 -6.79 1.92
CA ALA A 100 5.42 -6.44 1.53
C ALA A 100 5.41 -5.40 0.41
N VAL A 101 6.37 -4.48 0.48
CA VAL A 101 6.63 -3.48 -0.56
C VAL A 101 7.94 -3.84 -1.24
N PRO A 102 7.98 -4.06 -2.57
CA PRO A 102 9.23 -4.26 -3.28
C PRO A 102 10.16 -3.05 -3.13
N ILE A 103 11.41 -3.28 -2.76
CA ILE A 103 12.39 -2.22 -2.55
C ILE A 103 13.21 -2.05 -3.82
N VAL A 104 13.11 -0.86 -4.43
CA VAL A 104 13.92 -0.42 -5.57
C VAL A 104 14.89 0.68 -5.13
N ALA A 105 14.45 1.56 -4.24
CA ALA A 105 15.26 2.62 -3.67
C ALA A 105 15.53 2.34 -2.17
N PRO A 106 16.77 2.53 -1.69
CA PRO A 106 17.09 2.35 -0.28
C PRO A 106 16.36 3.37 0.59
N PHE A 107 16.27 3.09 1.91
CA PHE A 107 15.65 3.96 2.93
C PHE A 107 14.12 4.06 2.93
N PHE A 108 13.43 3.25 2.12
CA PHE A 108 11.98 3.14 2.15
C PHE A 108 11.52 1.96 3.01
N PRO A 109 10.30 2.02 3.57
CA PRO A 109 9.71 0.88 4.28
C PRO A 109 9.53 -0.33 3.37
N ASP A 110 9.84 -1.51 3.89
CA ASP A 110 9.71 -2.80 3.20
C ASP A 110 8.31 -3.41 3.27
N SER A 111 7.44 -2.80 4.05
CA SER A 111 6.08 -3.28 4.26
C SER A 111 5.13 -2.14 4.60
N VAL A 112 3.84 -2.35 4.35
CA VAL A 112 2.76 -1.44 4.70
C VAL A 112 1.67 -2.18 5.47
N LEU A 113 1.26 -1.60 6.60
CA LEU A 113 0.16 -2.08 7.42
C LEU A 113 -1.10 -1.27 7.10
N ARG A 114 -2.22 -1.97 6.89
CA ARG A 114 -3.55 -1.38 6.75
C ARG A 114 -4.56 -2.13 7.61
N HIS A 115 -5.63 -1.46 7.92
CA HIS A 115 -6.75 -2.04 8.66
C HIS A 115 -8.07 -1.75 7.96
N GLY A 116 -8.98 -2.70 8.06
CA GLY A 116 -10.38 -2.56 7.68
C GLY A 116 -11.24 -2.59 8.94
N ILE A 117 -12.26 -1.75 8.99
CA ILE A 117 -13.21 -1.68 10.11
C ILE A 117 -14.61 -1.69 9.50
N GLU A 118 -15.43 -2.65 9.93
CA GLU A 118 -16.82 -2.75 9.51
C GLU A 118 -17.71 -3.01 10.73
N PRO A 119 -18.89 -2.36 10.83
CA PRO A 119 -19.85 -2.65 11.89
C PRO A 119 -20.45 -4.05 11.68
N LEU A 120 -20.67 -4.78 12.76
CA LEU A 120 -21.38 -6.06 12.71
C LEU A 120 -22.83 -5.83 12.29
N GLU A 121 -23.28 -6.59 11.29
CA GLU A 121 -24.70 -6.62 10.93
C GLU A 121 -25.49 -7.41 11.97
N ASN A 122 -26.06 -6.70 12.94
CA ASN A 122 -27.04 -7.28 13.84
C ASN A 122 -28.38 -7.37 13.11
N PHE A 123 -28.73 -8.52 12.56
CA PHE A 123 -30.08 -8.80 12.13
C PHE A 123 -30.99 -8.82 13.35
N VAL A 124 -31.63 -7.70 13.63
CA VAL A 124 -32.77 -7.68 14.52
C VAL A 124 -33.89 -8.42 13.79
N GLN A 125 -34.18 -9.67 14.17
CA GLN A 125 -35.38 -10.32 13.72
C GLN A 125 -36.56 -9.42 14.13
N GLU A 126 -37.21 -8.84 13.14
CA GLU A 126 -38.48 -8.17 13.36
C GLU A 126 -39.47 -9.24 13.87
N VAL A 127 -39.64 -9.26 15.17
CA VAL A 127 -40.66 -10.12 15.80
C VAL A 127 -42.00 -9.60 15.31
N ASP A 128 -42.63 -10.41 14.46
CA ASP A 128 -44.00 -10.23 13.99
C ASP A 128 -44.91 -9.73 15.11
N ARG A 129 -45.51 -8.58 14.88
CA ARG A 129 -46.62 -8.07 15.69
C ARG A 129 -47.90 -8.82 15.37
#